data_cc1d640c57e761b4b4e9ba15efc4d11f
#
_entry.id   cc1d640c57e761b4b4e9ba15efc4d11f
#
_cell.length_a   1.000
_cell.length_b   1.000
_cell.length_c   1.000
_cell.angle_alpha   90.00
_cell.angle_beta   90.00
_cell.angle_gamma   90.00
#
_symmetry.space_group_name_H-M   'P 1'
#
loop_
_entity.id
_entity.type
_entity.pdbx_description
1 polymer ?
#
loop_
_entity_poly.entity_id
_entity_poly.type
_entity_poly.pdbx_seq_one_letter_code
_entity_poly.pdbx_strand_id
1 'polypeptide(L)'
;MRLRGFEPEDADTVAGWPESAEECRRWCSRDAVSAEVVAGWAATADVYAYALVEGEELVGYGELWRDDEEGEVELARLIVAPAHRGRGLGRHLVSRLTELAREHHPAVFMRVHPDNTTALRCYTGAGYTRVPQEQADAWNSAQPVPYTWLTWSARA
;
A
#
# COMPACT_ATOMS: atom_id res chain seq x y z
N MET A 1 15.31 11.06 4.33
CA MET A 1 14.29 10.01 4.27
C MET A 1 14.54 9.13 3.07
N ARG A 2 14.54 7.83 3.25
CA ARG A 2 14.81 6.89 2.16
C ARG A 2 13.90 5.67 2.22
N LEU A 3 13.63 5.09 1.06
CA LEU A 3 12.94 3.82 0.92
C LEU A 3 14.00 2.72 0.73
N ARG A 4 13.88 1.63 1.50
CA ARG A 4 14.74 0.46 1.34
C ARG A 4 13.92 -0.83 1.36
N GLY A 5 14.52 -1.93 0.98
CA GLY A 5 13.87 -3.22 1.10
C GLY A 5 13.53 -3.53 2.56
N PHE A 6 12.38 -4.15 2.76
CA PHE A 6 11.97 -4.65 4.08
C PHE A 6 12.92 -5.75 4.54
N GLU A 7 13.23 -5.75 5.84
CA GLU A 7 14.03 -6.78 6.49
C GLU A 7 13.20 -7.48 7.57
N PRO A 8 13.42 -8.77 7.85
CA PRO A 8 12.63 -9.48 8.86
C PRO A 8 12.61 -8.81 10.23
N GLU A 9 13.69 -8.10 10.60
CA GLU A 9 13.80 -7.35 11.84
C GLU A 9 12.80 -6.19 11.96
N ASP A 10 12.27 -5.73 10.82
CA ASP A 10 11.30 -4.63 10.78
C ASP A 10 9.89 -5.09 11.17
N ALA A 11 9.63 -6.40 11.14
CA ALA A 11 8.28 -6.96 11.25
C ALA A 11 7.58 -6.61 12.57
N ASP A 12 8.28 -6.65 13.68
CA ASP A 12 7.70 -6.33 14.99
C ASP A 12 7.20 -4.89 15.05
N THR A 13 7.98 -3.96 14.53
CA THR A 13 7.62 -2.55 14.50
C THR A 13 6.38 -2.31 13.64
N VAL A 14 6.38 -2.84 12.43
CA VAL A 14 5.26 -2.67 11.48
C VAL A 14 3.98 -3.31 12.03
N ALA A 15 4.07 -4.52 12.59
CA ALA A 15 2.93 -5.22 13.16
C ALA A 15 2.28 -4.47 14.33
N GLY A 16 3.04 -3.62 15.01
CA GLY A 16 2.56 -2.80 16.12
C GLY A 16 1.88 -1.49 15.72
N TRP A 17 1.89 -1.12 14.45
CA TRP A 17 1.36 0.17 14.01
C TRP A 17 -0.17 0.31 13.96
N PRO A 18 -0.98 -0.71 13.59
CA PRO A 18 -2.42 -0.56 13.68
C PRO A 18 -2.86 -0.31 15.13
N GLU A 19 -3.65 0.74 15.33
CA GLU A 19 -4.07 1.18 16.67
C GLU A 19 -5.40 0.57 17.11
N SER A 20 -6.09 -0.12 16.20
CA SER A 20 -7.37 -0.77 16.45
C SER A 20 -7.59 -1.93 15.49
N ALA A 21 -8.52 -2.83 15.82
CA ALA A 21 -8.94 -3.90 14.92
C ALA A 21 -9.52 -3.33 13.62
N GLU A 22 -10.28 -2.24 13.72
CA GLU A 22 -10.86 -1.57 12.55
C GLU A 22 -9.77 -1.04 11.60
N GLU A 23 -8.76 -0.37 12.14
CA GLU A 23 -7.63 0.11 11.35
C GLU A 23 -6.86 -1.05 10.72
N CYS A 24 -6.65 -2.12 11.47
CA CYS A 24 -5.97 -3.31 10.98
C CYS A 24 -6.74 -3.93 9.80
N ARG A 25 -8.07 -4.02 9.90
CA ARG A 25 -8.91 -4.51 8.80
C ARG A 25 -8.82 -3.65 7.54
N ARG A 26 -8.82 -2.33 7.70
CA ARG A 26 -8.66 -1.41 6.56
C ARG A 26 -7.30 -1.56 5.89
N TRP A 27 -6.27 -1.83 6.69
CA TRP A 27 -4.90 -1.97 6.20
C TRP A 27 -4.65 -3.32 5.51
N CYS A 28 -5.04 -4.41 6.14
CA CYS A 28 -4.63 -5.74 5.69
C CYS A 28 -5.74 -6.81 5.72
N SER A 29 -6.98 -6.41 5.90
CA SER A 29 -8.16 -7.30 5.94
C SER A 29 -8.13 -8.34 7.07
N ARG A 30 -7.44 -8.03 8.16
CA ARG A 30 -7.33 -8.89 9.35
C ARG A 30 -7.65 -8.05 10.58
N ASP A 31 -8.24 -8.68 11.61
CA ASP A 31 -8.55 -8.00 12.88
C ASP A 31 -7.29 -7.70 13.69
N ALA A 32 -6.27 -8.54 13.53
CA ALA A 32 -4.98 -8.40 14.19
C ALA A 32 -3.89 -8.99 13.30
N VAL A 33 -2.67 -8.53 13.50
CA VAL A 33 -1.51 -8.98 12.75
C VAL A 33 -0.32 -9.15 13.69
N SER A 34 0.47 -10.20 13.46
CA SER A 34 1.71 -10.46 14.19
C SER A 34 2.92 -10.17 13.32
N ALA A 35 4.08 -10.06 13.94
CA ALA A 35 5.35 -9.95 13.22
C ALA A 35 5.56 -11.12 12.25
N GLU A 36 5.19 -12.33 12.65
CA GLU A 36 5.30 -13.52 11.81
C GLU A 36 4.47 -13.38 10.53
N VAL A 37 3.25 -12.85 10.65
CA VAL A 37 2.38 -12.62 9.48
C VAL A 37 2.99 -11.59 8.54
N VAL A 38 3.49 -10.47 9.07
CA VAL A 38 4.13 -9.42 8.26
C VAL A 38 5.36 -9.97 7.53
N ALA A 39 6.21 -10.70 8.23
CA ALA A 39 7.39 -11.33 7.62
C ALA A 39 6.99 -12.33 6.53
N GLY A 40 5.89 -13.05 6.73
CA GLY A 40 5.35 -13.99 5.74
C GLY A 40 4.88 -13.30 4.45
N TRP A 41 4.32 -12.11 4.55
CA TRP A 41 3.96 -11.32 3.36
C TRP A 41 5.18 -11.00 2.52
N ALA A 42 6.24 -10.53 3.16
CA ALA A 42 7.48 -10.14 2.48
C ALA A 42 8.18 -11.34 1.82
N ALA A 43 7.93 -12.54 2.30
CA ALA A 43 8.50 -13.78 1.75
C ALA A 43 7.63 -14.40 0.65
N THR A 44 6.47 -13.82 0.35
CA THR A 44 5.55 -14.32 -0.67
C THR A 44 6.08 -14.02 -2.08
N ALA A 45 5.96 -14.97 -3.00
CA ALA A 45 6.36 -14.76 -4.39
C ALA A 45 5.61 -13.56 -5.01
N ASP A 46 6.33 -12.76 -5.81
CA ASP A 46 5.82 -11.56 -6.48
C ASP A 46 5.36 -10.43 -5.55
N VAL A 47 5.65 -10.54 -4.26
CA VAL A 47 5.48 -9.46 -3.28
C VAL A 47 6.84 -8.85 -2.98
N TYR A 48 6.94 -7.53 -3.18
CA TYR A 48 8.15 -6.75 -2.89
C TYR A 48 7.82 -5.78 -1.76
N ALA A 49 8.31 -6.05 -0.57
CA ALA A 49 8.03 -5.24 0.61
C ALA A 49 9.14 -4.20 0.84
N TYR A 50 8.73 -2.99 1.18
CA TYR A 50 9.63 -1.85 1.39
C TYR A 50 9.36 -1.17 2.72
N ALA A 51 10.42 -0.61 3.27
CA ALA A 51 10.39 0.19 4.49
C ALA A 51 10.83 1.61 4.18
N LEU A 52 10.08 2.58 4.68
CA LEU A 52 10.46 3.99 4.64
C LEU A 52 11.14 4.33 5.96
N VAL A 53 12.35 4.87 5.88
CA VAL A 53 13.13 5.22 7.07
C VAL A 53 13.51 6.69 7.07
N GLU A 54 13.46 7.29 8.25
CA GLU A 54 13.93 8.64 8.52
C GLU A 54 15.08 8.52 9.53
N GLY A 55 16.31 8.76 9.07
CA GLY A 55 17.49 8.41 9.86
C GLY A 55 17.56 6.89 10.05
N GLU A 56 17.47 6.44 11.30
CA GLU A 56 17.44 5.02 11.64
C GLU A 56 16.04 4.54 12.03
N GLU A 57 15.07 5.46 12.05
CA GLU A 57 13.71 5.15 12.47
C GLU A 57 12.84 4.71 11.30
N LEU A 58 12.14 3.60 11.50
CA LEU A 58 11.17 3.07 10.56
C LEU A 58 9.88 3.90 10.67
N VAL A 59 9.45 4.53 9.58
CA VAL A 59 8.29 5.43 9.58
C VAL A 59 7.17 5.02 8.63
N GLY A 60 7.43 4.09 7.71
CA GLY A 60 6.41 3.63 6.78
C GLY A 60 6.71 2.26 6.21
N TYR A 61 5.69 1.62 5.67
CA TYR A 61 5.76 0.30 5.06
C TYR A 61 4.79 0.23 3.88
N GLY A 62 5.16 -0.50 2.85
CA GLY A 62 4.28 -0.78 1.73
C GLY A 62 4.81 -1.88 0.86
N GLU A 63 3.94 -2.42 0.02
CA GLU A 63 4.25 -3.56 -0.85
C GLU A 63 3.93 -3.25 -2.29
N LEU A 64 4.67 -3.87 -3.19
CA LEU A 64 4.35 -3.98 -4.61
C LEU A 64 3.96 -5.42 -4.89
N TRP A 65 2.78 -5.62 -5.44
CA TRP A 65 2.31 -6.92 -5.91
C TRP A 65 2.44 -6.95 -7.43
N ARG A 66 3.44 -7.67 -7.91
CA ARG A 66 3.76 -7.74 -9.33
C ARG A 66 2.98 -8.85 -10.01
N ASP A 67 2.34 -8.53 -11.13
CA ASP A 67 1.63 -9.49 -11.97
C ASP A 67 2.16 -9.40 -13.39
N ASP A 68 3.10 -10.28 -13.73
CA ASP A 68 3.75 -10.29 -15.05
C ASP A 68 2.80 -10.81 -16.13
N GLU A 69 1.85 -11.67 -15.79
CA GLU A 69 0.88 -12.18 -16.74
C GLU A 69 -0.02 -11.08 -17.25
N GLU A 70 -0.51 -10.22 -16.35
CA GLU A 70 -1.35 -9.08 -16.71
C GLU A 70 -0.54 -7.81 -17.03
N GLY A 71 0.75 -7.81 -16.76
CA GLY A 71 1.61 -6.66 -17.03
C GLY A 71 1.30 -5.46 -16.13
N GLU A 72 1.03 -5.71 -14.87
CA GLU A 72 0.62 -4.67 -13.93
C GLU A 72 1.23 -4.86 -12.53
N VAL A 73 1.21 -3.79 -11.74
CA VAL A 73 1.67 -3.80 -10.35
C VAL A 73 0.62 -3.13 -9.47
N GLU A 74 0.24 -3.79 -8.40
CA GLU A 74 -0.63 -3.20 -7.37
C GLU A 74 0.21 -2.71 -6.20
N LEU A 75 0.00 -1.46 -5.76
CA LEU A 75 0.51 -1.00 -4.48
C LEU A 75 -0.43 -1.50 -3.38
N ALA A 76 0.11 -2.14 -2.36
CA ALA A 76 -0.70 -2.81 -1.34
C ALA A 76 -0.12 -2.65 0.05
N ARG A 77 -1.01 -2.75 1.05
CA ARG A 77 -0.67 -2.75 2.47
C ARG A 77 0.21 -1.59 2.90
N LEU A 78 -0.12 -0.37 2.44
CA LEU A 78 0.61 0.84 2.82
C LEU A 78 0.18 1.30 4.20
N ILE A 79 1.16 1.63 5.05
CA ILE A 79 0.90 2.18 6.38
C ILE A 79 2.04 3.11 6.79
N VAL A 80 1.69 4.20 7.48
CA VAL A 80 2.63 5.13 8.10
C VAL A 80 2.55 4.92 9.61
N ALA A 81 3.70 4.95 10.27
CA ALA A 81 3.78 4.83 11.73
C ALA A 81 2.88 5.89 12.39
N PRO A 82 2.06 5.51 13.39
CA PRO A 82 1.11 6.45 14.01
C PRO A 82 1.73 7.76 14.49
N ALA A 83 2.92 7.68 15.08
CA ALA A 83 3.63 8.86 15.61
C ALA A 83 4.08 9.84 14.52
N HIS A 84 4.08 9.41 13.27
CA HIS A 84 4.57 10.21 12.13
C HIS A 84 3.46 10.60 11.13
N ARG A 85 2.21 10.38 11.47
CA ARG A 85 1.07 10.75 10.62
C ARG A 85 0.86 12.27 10.60
N GLY A 86 0.21 12.77 9.54
CA GLY A 86 -0.05 14.20 9.38
C GLY A 86 1.14 15.01 8.87
N ARG A 87 2.20 14.35 8.40
CA ARG A 87 3.42 15.01 7.90
C ARG A 87 3.64 14.83 6.40
N GLY A 88 2.69 14.26 5.69
CA GLY A 88 2.82 13.99 4.26
C GLY A 88 3.63 12.74 3.92
N LEU A 89 3.96 11.89 4.88
CA LEU A 89 4.77 10.69 4.66
C LEU A 89 4.04 9.64 3.83
N GLY A 90 2.71 9.53 3.98
CA GLY A 90 1.92 8.62 3.16
C GLY A 90 2.02 8.95 1.68
N ARG A 91 1.92 10.23 1.34
CA ARG A 91 2.07 10.70 -0.05
C ARG A 91 3.47 10.44 -0.58
N HIS A 92 4.49 10.69 0.24
CA HIS A 92 5.88 10.41 -0.12
C HIS A 92 6.10 8.92 -0.38
N LEU A 93 5.58 8.07 0.51
CA LEU A 93 5.65 6.62 0.37
C LEU A 93 5.01 6.14 -0.93
N VAL A 94 3.78 6.60 -1.22
CA VAL A 94 3.06 6.25 -2.45
C VAL A 94 3.84 6.68 -3.68
N SER A 95 4.37 7.91 -3.68
CA SER A 95 5.13 8.43 -4.82
C SER A 95 6.38 7.59 -5.09
N ARG A 96 7.13 7.23 -4.05
CA ARG A 96 8.33 6.41 -4.20
C ARG A 96 8.01 4.99 -4.65
N LEU A 97 6.97 4.37 -4.08
CA LEU A 97 6.54 3.04 -4.49
C LEU A 97 6.04 3.03 -5.94
N THR A 98 5.36 4.10 -6.37
CA THR A 98 4.90 4.22 -7.74
C THR A 98 6.08 4.27 -8.73
N GLU A 99 7.13 5.02 -8.40
CA GLU A 99 8.34 5.05 -9.22
C GLU A 99 8.93 3.65 -9.39
N LEU A 100 9.04 2.90 -8.29
CA LEU A 100 9.56 1.54 -8.33
C LEU A 100 8.64 0.58 -9.10
N ALA A 101 7.33 0.71 -8.89
CA ALA A 101 6.34 -0.12 -9.59
C ALA A 101 6.46 0.03 -11.11
N ARG A 102 6.67 1.25 -11.58
CA ARG A 102 6.78 1.55 -13.00
C ARG A 102 8.05 1.00 -13.65
N GLU A 103 9.05 0.66 -12.87
CA GLU A 103 10.23 -0.05 -13.36
C GLU A 103 9.91 -1.48 -13.77
N HIS A 104 8.84 -2.06 -13.19
CA HIS A 104 8.38 -3.40 -13.55
C HIS A 104 7.37 -3.35 -14.70
N HIS A 105 6.31 -2.57 -14.54
CA HIS A 105 5.25 -2.44 -15.54
C HIS A 105 4.67 -1.02 -15.52
N PRO A 106 4.21 -0.49 -16.69
CA PRO A 106 3.65 0.85 -16.74
C PRO A 106 2.26 0.96 -16.09
N ALA A 107 1.51 -0.15 -16.00
CA ALA A 107 0.19 -0.17 -15.39
C ALA A 107 0.31 -0.36 -13.89
N VAL A 108 0.00 0.69 -13.14
CA VAL A 108 0.07 0.70 -11.67
C VAL A 108 -1.30 1.06 -11.12
N PHE A 109 -1.78 0.30 -10.16
CA PHE A 109 -3.09 0.52 -9.56
C PHE A 109 -3.07 0.19 -8.08
N MET A 110 -4.15 0.55 -7.39
CA MET A 110 -4.34 0.20 -6.00
C MET A 110 -5.82 0.16 -5.65
N ARG A 111 -6.16 -0.59 -4.60
CA ARG A 111 -7.50 -0.61 -4.02
C ARG A 111 -7.46 0.06 -2.66
N VAL A 112 -8.54 0.75 -2.33
CA VAL A 112 -8.69 1.44 -1.05
C VAL A 112 -10.01 1.01 -0.42
N HIS A 113 -9.96 0.67 0.87
CA HIS A 113 -11.19 0.34 1.60
C HIS A 113 -12.15 1.52 1.50
N PRO A 114 -13.45 1.30 1.23
CA PRO A 114 -14.40 2.39 0.98
C PRO A 114 -14.50 3.40 2.12
N ASP A 115 -14.21 2.98 3.35
CA ASP A 115 -14.26 3.85 4.53
C ASP A 115 -12.96 4.63 4.77
N ASN A 116 -11.91 4.34 4.01
CA ASN A 116 -10.60 4.96 4.22
C ASN A 116 -10.45 6.26 3.41
N THR A 117 -11.21 7.28 3.81
CA THR A 117 -11.22 8.58 3.11
C THR A 117 -9.88 9.31 3.21
N THR A 118 -9.15 9.16 4.30
CA THR A 118 -7.82 9.76 4.46
C THR A 118 -6.84 9.20 3.44
N ALA A 119 -6.83 7.88 3.27
CA ALA A 119 -5.99 7.23 2.26
C ALA A 119 -6.38 7.67 0.84
N LEU A 120 -7.67 7.73 0.56
CA LEU A 120 -8.16 8.17 -0.75
C LEU A 120 -7.66 9.58 -1.11
N ARG A 121 -7.71 10.51 -0.18
CA ARG A 121 -7.16 11.87 -0.40
C ARG A 121 -5.65 11.84 -0.63
N CYS A 122 -4.95 11.04 0.15
CA CYS A 122 -3.49 10.88 0.03
C CYS A 122 -3.13 10.39 -1.38
N TYR A 123 -3.79 9.36 -1.86
CA TYR A 123 -3.46 8.72 -3.13
C TYR A 123 -3.87 9.57 -4.32
N THR A 124 -5.04 10.22 -4.27
CA THR A 124 -5.44 11.15 -5.33
C THR A 124 -4.50 12.35 -5.38
N GLY A 125 -4.02 12.82 -4.24
CA GLY A 125 -2.98 13.86 -4.16
C GLY A 125 -1.66 13.45 -4.78
N ALA A 126 -1.37 12.14 -4.82
CA ALA A 126 -0.16 11.59 -5.43
C ALA A 126 -0.29 11.30 -6.93
N GLY A 127 -1.44 11.60 -7.53
CA GLY A 127 -1.65 11.43 -8.97
C GLY A 127 -2.51 10.25 -9.38
N TYR A 128 -3.09 9.54 -8.43
CA TYR A 128 -4.01 8.44 -8.72
C TYR A 128 -5.40 8.98 -9.01
N THR A 129 -6.10 8.33 -9.93
CA THR A 129 -7.48 8.65 -10.29
C THR A 129 -8.36 7.43 -10.15
N ARG A 130 -9.65 7.65 -9.86
CA ARG A 130 -10.62 6.55 -9.78
C ARG A 130 -10.81 5.90 -11.14
N VAL A 131 -10.87 4.57 -11.17
CA VAL A 131 -11.29 3.87 -12.38
C VAL A 131 -12.79 4.14 -12.63
N PRO A 132 -13.26 4.05 -13.88
CA PRO A 132 -14.69 4.18 -14.17
C PRO A 132 -15.53 3.20 -13.33
N GLN A 133 -16.73 3.63 -12.92
CA GLN A 133 -17.57 2.85 -12.02
C GLN A 133 -17.88 1.45 -12.55
N GLU A 134 -18.13 1.32 -13.84
CA GLU A 134 -18.38 0.02 -14.48
C GLU A 134 -17.21 -0.93 -14.31
N GLN A 135 -15.98 -0.43 -14.47
CA GLN A 135 -14.77 -1.22 -14.29
C GLN A 135 -14.57 -1.60 -12.81
N ALA A 136 -14.81 -0.64 -11.91
CA ALA A 136 -14.71 -0.90 -10.47
C ALA A 136 -15.73 -1.97 -10.04
N ASP A 137 -16.95 -1.92 -10.54
CA ASP A 137 -17.98 -2.91 -10.24
C ASP A 137 -17.55 -4.30 -10.71
N ALA A 138 -16.98 -4.40 -11.90
CA ALA A 138 -16.47 -5.66 -12.44
C ALA A 138 -15.35 -6.23 -11.55
N TRP A 139 -14.41 -5.40 -11.13
CA TRP A 139 -13.30 -5.84 -10.28
C TRP A 139 -13.77 -6.21 -8.87
N ASN A 140 -14.81 -5.56 -8.37
CA ASN A 140 -15.37 -5.85 -7.06
C ASN A 140 -16.23 -7.12 -7.02
N SER A 141 -16.63 -7.66 -8.16
CA SER A 141 -17.55 -8.80 -8.21
C SER A 141 -17.09 -10.03 -7.42
N ALA A 142 -15.77 -10.22 -7.28
CA ALA A 142 -15.17 -11.32 -6.53
C ALA A 142 -14.56 -10.87 -5.18
N GLN A 143 -14.81 -9.63 -4.77
CA GLN A 143 -14.21 -9.07 -3.56
C GLN A 143 -15.20 -9.06 -2.39
N PRO A 144 -14.72 -9.19 -1.14
CA PRO A 144 -15.58 -9.18 0.05
C PRO A 144 -16.16 -7.82 0.39
N VAL A 145 -15.55 -6.73 -0.11
CA VAL A 145 -16.02 -5.35 0.10
C VAL A 145 -15.96 -4.58 -1.22
N PRO A 146 -16.77 -3.51 -1.40
CA PRO A 146 -16.75 -2.70 -2.61
C PRO A 146 -15.60 -1.69 -2.58
N TYR A 147 -14.37 -2.14 -2.84
CA TYR A 147 -13.19 -1.27 -2.83
C TYR A 147 -13.33 -0.12 -3.81
N THR A 148 -12.70 1.01 -3.48
CA THR A 148 -12.42 2.08 -4.43
C THR A 148 -11.12 1.74 -5.16
N TRP A 149 -11.18 1.64 -6.47
CA TRP A 149 -10.03 1.28 -7.30
C TRP A 149 -9.44 2.53 -7.94
N LEU A 150 -8.13 2.65 -7.88
CA LEU A 150 -7.38 3.79 -8.39
C LEU A 150 -6.32 3.33 -9.36
N THR A 151 -6.08 4.13 -10.41
CA THR A 151 -4.98 3.90 -11.34
C THR A 151 -4.10 5.14 -11.39
N TRP A 152 -2.81 4.91 -11.59
CA TRP A 152 -1.86 5.98 -11.79
C TRP A 152 -1.70 6.24 -13.28
N SER A 153 -1.67 7.51 -13.67
CA SER A 153 -1.34 7.88 -15.04
C SER A 153 -0.37 9.05 -15.02
N ALA A 154 0.64 8.99 -15.89
CA ALA A 154 1.54 10.11 -16.05
C ALA A 154 0.75 11.31 -16.52
N ARG A 155 0.98 12.47 -15.88
CA ARG A 155 0.46 13.73 -16.41
C ARG A 155 1.21 14.05 -17.70
N ALA A 156 0.43 14.31 -18.73
CA ALA A 156 0.99 14.77 -19.99
C ALA A 156 1.63 16.15 -19.80
#